data_e352f2e3ba753eb1dcf93b890c7b3120
#
_entry.id   e352f2e3ba753eb1dcf93b890c7b3120
#
_cell.length_a   1.000
_cell.length_b   1.000
_cell.length_c   1.000
_cell.angle_alpha   90.00
_cell.angle_beta   90.00
_cell.angle_gamma   90.00
#
_symmetry.space_group_name_H-M   'P 1'
#
loop_
_entity.id
_entity.type
_entity.pdbx_description
1 polymer ?
#
loop_
_entity_poly.entity_id
_entity_poly.type
_entity_poly.pdbx_seq_one_letter_code
_entity_poly.pdbx_strand_id
1 'polypeptide(L)'
;MTSSRFEILPFGAGEEQAAQLPEHVRLTVTCSPKHGPDLSVEVGSRLRAMGHEVTIHLCSRMVRDRAHLDHLLARMADAGIDDAFVVGGDALEPLGEYSSAVQLLPVIHEHPNRPRALGIAGYPESHPLIEPATLADALEQKLPYADYVTTQLCFEPEPILRFARQIELPVIVGMPGIVDPKRLLEISVKVGVGPSLRYLRKQRGLRRFFRLSGSADALYDVLAPHAEVIDGFHYFTFNRLLDTWNWERDKRTSMAPEAQKEVTPT
;
A
#
# COMPACT_ATOMS: atom_id res chain seq x y z
N MET A 1 -18.99 1.77 -3.49
CA MET A 1 -18.22 0.49 -3.42
C MET A 1 -16.81 0.84 -2.96
N THR A 2 -16.30 0.20 -1.92
CA THR A 2 -14.93 0.37 -1.46
C THR A 2 -13.94 0.00 -2.55
N SER A 3 -12.91 0.83 -2.74
CA SER A 3 -11.84 0.62 -3.72
C SER A 3 -10.82 -0.39 -3.16
N SER A 4 -10.41 -1.39 -3.93
CA SER A 4 -9.36 -2.35 -3.53
C SER A 4 -8.09 -2.13 -4.31
N ARG A 5 -6.95 -2.13 -3.60
CA ARG A 5 -5.60 -2.06 -4.17
C ARG A 5 -4.80 -3.27 -3.70
N PHE A 6 -4.01 -3.86 -4.57
CA PHE A 6 -3.23 -5.04 -4.27
C PHE A 6 -1.75 -4.73 -4.41
N GLU A 7 -1.03 -4.84 -3.30
CA GLU A 7 0.40 -4.59 -3.27
C GLU A 7 1.18 -5.80 -3.79
N ILE A 8 2.15 -5.54 -4.66
CA ILE A 8 3.12 -6.52 -5.12
C ILE A 8 4.55 -6.04 -4.91
N LEU A 9 5.46 -6.98 -4.75
CA LEU A 9 6.89 -6.71 -4.76
C LEU A 9 7.36 -6.60 -6.23
N PRO A 10 8.32 -5.70 -6.55
CA PRO A 10 8.82 -5.53 -7.92
C PRO A 10 9.72 -6.68 -8.39
N PHE A 11 9.59 -7.85 -7.79
CA PHE A 11 10.32 -9.08 -8.11
C PHE A 11 9.51 -10.31 -7.69
N GLY A 12 9.88 -11.48 -8.22
CA GLY A 12 9.16 -12.74 -8.00
C GLY A 12 7.92 -12.84 -8.89
N ALA A 13 6.90 -13.58 -8.46
CA ALA A 13 5.77 -13.97 -9.30
C ALA A 13 4.63 -12.90 -9.39
N GLY A 14 4.81 -11.70 -8.83
CA GLY A 14 3.74 -10.69 -8.79
C GLY A 14 3.27 -10.26 -10.19
N GLU A 15 4.22 -9.97 -11.08
CA GLU A 15 3.94 -9.55 -12.46
C GLU A 15 3.30 -10.68 -13.31
N GLU A 16 3.79 -11.92 -13.17
CA GLU A 16 3.19 -13.08 -13.84
C GLU A 16 1.75 -13.36 -13.39
N GLN A 17 1.46 -13.13 -12.12
CA GLN A 17 0.11 -13.25 -11.58
C GLN A 17 -0.79 -12.10 -12.05
N ALA A 18 -0.25 -10.88 -12.15
CA ALA A 18 -0.99 -9.73 -12.68
C ALA A 18 -1.48 -9.96 -14.11
N ALA A 19 -0.66 -10.59 -14.96
CA ALA A 19 -1.04 -10.94 -16.33
C ALA A 19 -2.25 -11.90 -16.44
N GLN A 20 -2.66 -12.54 -15.34
CA GLN A 20 -3.81 -13.44 -15.27
C GLN A 20 -5.07 -12.75 -14.72
N LEU A 21 -4.96 -11.50 -14.29
CA LEU A 21 -6.06 -10.71 -13.78
C LEU A 21 -6.79 -9.97 -14.93
N PRO A 22 -8.05 -9.61 -14.76
CA PRO A 22 -8.72 -8.71 -15.69
C PRO A 22 -8.04 -7.35 -15.71
N GLU A 23 -8.21 -6.59 -16.78
CA GLU A 23 -7.75 -5.19 -16.85
C GLU A 23 -8.37 -4.33 -15.74
N HIS A 24 -7.78 -3.16 -15.48
CA HIS A 24 -8.24 -2.16 -14.51
C HIS A 24 -8.17 -2.60 -13.03
N VAL A 25 -7.47 -3.69 -12.70
CA VAL A 25 -7.16 -3.98 -11.31
C VAL A 25 -6.14 -2.96 -10.79
N ARG A 26 -6.36 -2.44 -9.58
CA ARG A 26 -5.46 -1.49 -8.94
C ARG A 26 -4.31 -2.20 -8.26
N LEU A 27 -3.12 -2.03 -8.80
CA LEU A 27 -1.90 -2.64 -8.31
C LEU A 27 -0.98 -1.57 -7.72
N THR A 28 -0.39 -1.87 -6.58
CA THR A 28 0.61 -1.02 -5.95
C THR A 28 1.96 -1.73 -5.98
N VAL A 29 2.98 -1.09 -6.55
CA VAL A 29 4.33 -1.67 -6.63
C VAL A 29 5.20 -1.09 -5.53
N THR A 30 5.69 -1.96 -4.62
CA THR A 30 6.55 -1.54 -3.51
C THR A 30 7.92 -1.10 -3.98
N CYS A 31 8.59 -0.30 -3.14
CA CYS A 31 10.00 0.05 -3.30
C CYS A 31 10.83 -0.76 -2.29
N SER A 32 11.77 -1.55 -2.79
CA SER A 32 12.69 -2.34 -1.96
C SER A 32 14.00 -1.58 -1.74
N PRO A 33 14.55 -1.54 -0.51
CA PRO A 33 15.85 -0.90 -0.24
C PRO A 33 16.98 -1.44 -1.12
N LYS A 34 16.89 -2.69 -1.57
CA LYS A 34 17.89 -3.31 -2.43
C LYS A 34 17.86 -2.82 -3.88
N HIS A 35 16.67 -2.51 -4.41
CA HIS A 35 16.47 -2.26 -5.83
C HIS A 35 16.05 -0.81 -6.13
N GLY A 36 15.65 -0.06 -5.12
CA GLY A 36 15.22 1.32 -5.27
C GLY A 36 13.92 1.53 -6.05
N PRO A 37 13.51 2.79 -6.23
CA PRO A 37 12.28 3.15 -6.94
C PRO A 37 12.36 2.93 -8.45
N ASP A 38 13.56 2.88 -9.03
CA ASP A 38 13.77 2.65 -10.47
C ASP A 38 13.13 1.35 -10.95
N LEU A 39 13.32 0.25 -10.19
CA LEU A 39 12.70 -1.04 -10.49
C LEU A 39 11.19 -0.99 -10.30
N SER A 40 10.73 -0.28 -9.28
CA SER A 40 9.28 -0.14 -9.05
C SER A 40 8.58 0.57 -10.21
N VAL A 41 9.18 1.64 -10.75
CA VAL A 41 8.67 2.34 -11.94
C VAL A 41 8.74 1.45 -13.18
N GLU A 42 9.81 0.67 -13.36
CA GLU A 42 9.96 -0.25 -14.49
C GLU A 42 8.88 -1.33 -14.49
N VAL A 43 8.67 -2.00 -13.35
CA VAL A 43 7.61 -3.02 -13.19
C VAL A 43 6.24 -2.36 -13.35
N GLY A 44 6.02 -1.21 -12.73
CA GLY A 44 4.76 -0.47 -12.86
C GLY A 44 4.42 -0.10 -14.30
N SER A 45 5.42 0.28 -15.10
CA SER A 45 5.22 0.57 -16.53
C SER A 45 4.75 -0.66 -17.31
N ARG A 46 5.31 -1.85 -17.02
CA ARG A 46 4.86 -3.11 -17.64
C ARG A 46 3.43 -3.46 -17.21
N LEU A 47 3.09 -3.31 -15.93
CA LEU A 47 1.73 -3.54 -15.43
C LEU A 47 0.71 -2.56 -16.04
N ARG A 48 1.14 -1.31 -16.21
CA ARG A 48 0.30 -0.29 -16.89
C ARG A 48 0.03 -0.67 -18.34
N ALA A 49 1.05 -1.20 -19.05
CA ALA A 49 0.91 -1.71 -20.41
C ALA A 49 -0.01 -2.93 -20.51
N MET A 50 -0.19 -3.70 -19.42
CA MET A 50 -1.18 -4.78 -19.30
C MET A 50 -2.60 -4.28 -19.02
N GLY A 51 -2.84 -2.97 -18.94
CA GLY A 51 -4.15 -2.37 -18.69
C GLY A 51 -4.50 -2.13 -17.23
N HIS A 52 -3.59 -2.38 -16.28
CA HIS A 52 -3.86 -2.17 -14.85
C HIS A 52 -3.76 -0.70 -14.43
N GLU A 53 -4.46 -0.31 -13.36
CA GLU A 53 -4.23 0.95 -12.66
C GLU A 53 -3.05 0.75 -11.69
N VAL A 54 -2.04 1.62 -11.77
CA VAL A 54 -0.78 1.40 -11.04
C VAL A 54 -0.45 2.56 -10.11
N THR A 55 -0.14 2.24 -8.87
CA THR A 55 0.45 3.13 -7.87
C THR A 55 1.91 2.75 -7.63
N ILE A 56 2.82 3.71 -7.62
CA ILE A 56 4.24 3.47 -7.32
C ILE A 56 4.58 3.93 -5.91
N HIS A 57 5.23 3.08 -5.11
CA HIS A 57 5.87 3.52 -3.87
C HIS A 57 7.12 4.34 -4.19
N LEU A 58 7.08 5.63 -3.88
CA LEU A 58 8.23 6.52 -3.91
C LEU A 58 8.83 6.62 -2.49
N CYS A 59 9.91 5.89 -2.26
CA CYS A 59 10.63 5.91 -0.99
C CYS A 59 11.61 7.08 -0.96
N SER A 60 11.34 8.09 -0.12
CA SER A 60 12.13 9.32 -0.02
C SER A 60 13.62 9.04 0.21
N ARG A 61 13.93 8.12 1.13
CA ARG A 61 15.31 7.75 1.48
C ARG A 61 16.06 7.03 0.35
N MET A 62 15.38 6.67 -0.74
CA MET A 62 15.95 6.02 -1.92
C MET A 62 16.06 6.96 -3.13
N VAL A 63 15.58 8.19 -3.02
CA VAL A 63 15.78 9.24 -4.03
C VAL A 63 17.15 9.87 -3.81
N ARG A 64 18.02 9.78 -4.82
CA ARG A 64 19.42 10.22 -4.74
C ARG A 64 19.55 11.75 -4.74
N ASP A 65 18.83 12.37 -5.64
CA ASP A 65 18.88 13.82 -5.86
C ASP A 65 17.66 14.29 -6.68
N ARG A 66 17.60 15.57 -6.96
CA ARG A 66 16.53 16.17 -7.77
C ARG A 66 16.48 15.58 -9.19
N ALA A 67 17.60 15.35 -9.85
CA ALA A 67 17.66 14.80 -11.20
C ALA A 67 17.12 13.35 -11.24
N HIS A 68 17.38 12.57 -10.20
CA HIS A 68 16.80 11.24 -10.06
C HIS A 68 15.28 11.31 -9.88
N LEU A 69 14.77 12.23 -9.05
CA LEU A 69 13.33 12.43 -8.91
C LEU A 69 12.68 12.83 -10.24
N ASP A 70 13.27 13.82 -10.94
CA ASP A 70 12.78 14.28 -12.25
C ASP A 70 12.70 13.12 -13.25
N HIS A 71 13.73 12.24 -13.26
CA HIS A 71 13.76 11.04 -14.10
C HIS A 71 12.65 10.03 -13.74
N LEU A 72 12.43 9.76 -12.44
CA LEU A 72 11.37 8.84 -11.99
C LEU A 72 9.98 9.37 -12.39
N LEU A 73 9.70 10.65 -12.13
CA LEU A 73 8.42 11.24 -12.43
C LEU A 73 8.16 11.36 -13.95
N ALA A 74 9.19 11.63 -14.74
CA ALA A 74 9.08 11.61 -16.20
C ALA A 74 8.71 10.20 -16.72
N ARG A 75 9.40 9.16 -16.24
CA ARG A 75 9.09 7.77 -16.62
C ARG A 75 7.69 7.33 -16.20
N MET A 76 7.23 7.76 -15.03
CA MET A 76 5.85 7.52 -14.60
C MET A 76 4.84 8.19 -15.52
N ALA A 77 5.06 9.47 -15.86
CA ALA A 77 4.21 10.22 -16.79
C ALA A 77 4.17 9.58 -18.18
N ASP A 78 5.33 9.20 -18.73
CA ASP A 78 5.46 8.54 -20.04
C ASP A 78 4.72 7.19 -20.09
N ALA A 79 4.69 6.46 -18.95
CA ALA A 79 3.95 5.21 -18.82
C ALA A 79 2.45 5.39 -18.52
N GLY A 80 1.98 6.62 -18.32
CA GLY A 80 0.60 6.91 -17.89
C GLY A 80 0.29 6.46 -16.46
N ILE A 81 1.31 6.47 -15.58
CA ILE A 81 1.17 6.19 -14.14
C ILE A 81 0.98 7.52 -13.43
N ASP A 82 -0.21 7.76 -12.93
CA ASP A 82 -0.63 9.04 -12.34
C ASP A 82 -0.96 8.94 -10.84
N ASP A 83 -0.50 7.90 -10.16
CA ASP A 83 -0.67 7.67 -8.72
C ASP A 83 0.67 7.28 -8.07
N ALA A 84 1.06 7.98 -7.01
CA ALA A 84 2.26 7.71 -6.23
C ALA A 84 1.92 7.64 -4.74
N PHE A 85 2.45 6.62 -4.06
CA PHE A 85 2.40 6.50 -2.61
C PHE A 85 3.76 6.86 -2.03
N VAL A 86 3.83 8.04 -1.39
CA VAL A 86 5.09 8.64 -0.92
C VAL A 86 5.35 8.26 0.54
N VAL A 87 6.43 7.55 0.77
CA VAL A 87 6.83 7.04 2.09
C VAL A 87 8.29 7.37 2.40
N GLY A 88 8.68 7.26 3.68
CA GLY A 88 10.08 7.40 4.07
C GLY A 88 10.95 6.29 3.47
N GLY A 89 10.49 5.05 3.60
CA GLY A 89 11.22 3.84 3.21
C GLY A 89 12.10 3.29 4.34
N ASP A 90 12.53 2.03 4.18
CA ASP A 90 13.23 1.25 5.21
C ASP A 90 14.77 1.33 5.12
N ALA A 91 15.33 2.12 4.21
CA ALA A 91 16.76 2.31 4.10
C ALA A 91 17.31 2.93 5.41
N LEU A 92 18.39 2.36 5.97
CA LEU A 92 18.98 2.83 7.22
C LEU A 92 19.49 4.26 7.08
N GLU A 93 20.20 4.53 5.97
CA GLU A 93 20.70 5.85 5.61
C GLU A 93 20.03 6.31 4.31
N PRO A 94 19.63 7.59 4.20
CA PRO A 94 19.15 8.15 2.94
C PRO A 94 20.27 8.14 1.89
N LEU A 95 19.92 7.83 0.64
CA LEU A 95 20.85 7.91 -0.50
C LEU A 95 21.12 9.35 -0.96
N GLY A 96 20.25 10.28 -0.57
CA GLY A 96 20.33 11.69 -0.93
C GLY A 96 19.80 12.59 0.17
N GLU A 97 19.30 13.75 -0.20
CA GLU A 97 18.82 14.79 0.72
C GLU A 97 17.48 14.50 1.40
N TYR A 98 16.67 13.59 0.85
CA TYR A 98 15.33 13.32 1.36
C TYR A 98 15.33 12.19 2.39
N SER A 99 15.26 12.52 3.67
CA SER A 99 15.21 11.54 4.75
C SER A 99 13.80 11.06 5.13
N SER A 100 12.75 11.76 4.64
CA SER A 100 11.35 11.47 4.98
C SER A 100 10.39 11.93 3.89
N ALA A 101 9.17 11.39 3.91
CA ALA A 101 8.10 11.82 3.01
C ALA A 101 7.72 13.30 3.20
N VAL A 102 7.88 13.84 4.40
CA VAL A 102 7.66 15.28 4.70
C VAL A 102 8.52 16.18 3.81
N GLN A 103 9.77 15.77 3.54
CA GLN A 103 10.68 16.55 2.69
C GLN A 103 10.43 16.35 1.20
N LEU A 104 10.01 15.15 0.79
CA LEU A 104 9.85 14.80 -0.62
C LEU A 104 8.50 15.27 -1.19
N LEU A 105 7.41 15.20 -0.41
CA LEU A 105 6.06 15.54 -0.87
C LEU A 105 5.91 16.95 -1.45
N PRO A 106 6.40 18.03 -0.80
CA PRO A 106 6.33 19.37 -1.37
C PRO A 106 7.02 19.48 -2.72
N VAL A 107 8.15 18.80 -2.87
CA VAL A 107 8.96 18.81 -4.11
C VAL A 107 8.22 18.10 -5.25
N ILE A 108 7.53 16.97 -4.96
CA ILE A 108 6.68 16.28 -5.95
C ILE A 108 5.45 17.12 -6.26
N HIS A 109 4.84 17.74 -5.25
CA HIS A 109 3.61 18.52 -5.41
C HIS A 109 3.78 19.69 -6.39
N GLU A 110 4.94 20.35 -6.38
CA GLU A 110 5.28 21.46 -7.27
C GLU A 110 5.88 21.01 -8.62
N HIS A 111 6.09 19.71 -8.81
CA HIS A 111 6.77 19.20 -10.00
C HIS A 111 5.86 19.24 -11.25
N PRO A 112 6.38 19.62 -12.44
CA PRO A 112 5.59 19.65 -13.69
C PRO A 112 4.96 18.28 -14.05
N ASN A 113 5.66 17.18 -13.74
CA ASN A 113 5.20 15.82 -13.93
C ASN A 113 4.63 15.23 -12.62
N ARG A 114 4.01 16.06 -11.77
CA ARG A 114 3.34 15.61 -10.57
C ARG A 114 2.30 14.53 -10.93
N PRO A 115 2.32 13.33 -10.29
CA PRO A 115 1.21 12.40 -10.39
C PRO A 115 -0.11 13.05 -9.94
N ARG A 116 -1.20 12.69 -10.58
CA ARG A 116 -2.52 13.24 -10.27
C ARG A 116 -2.94 12.97 -8.82
N ALA A 117 -2.57 11.79 -8.30
CA ALA A 117 -2.85 11.39 -6.93
C ALA A 117 -1.56 11.13 -6.15
N LEU A 118 -1.50 11.68 -4.93
CA LEU A 118 -0.41 11.47 -3.97
C LEU A 118 -0.97 10.86 -2.69
N GLY A 119 -0.60 9.62 -2.42
CA GLY A 119 -0.91 8.93 -1.18
C GLY A 119 0.18 9.08 -0.12
N ILE A 120 -0.23 9.08 1.13
CA ILE A 120 0.68 9.12 2.29
C ILE A 120 0.37 7.99 3.29
N ALA A 121 1.36 7.61 4.10
CA ALA A 121 1.16 6.60 5.13
C ALA A 121 0.52 7.17 6.40
N GLY A 122 -0.47 6.41 6.93
CA GLY A 122 -1.07 6.59 8.24
C GLY A 122 -0.77 5.42 9.19
N TYR A 123 -0.79 5.65 10.50
CA TYR A 123 -0.39 4.68 11.52
C TYR A 123 -1.42 4.56 12.65
N PRO A 124 -2.59 3.94 12.42
CA PRO A 124 -3.64 3.83 13.44
C PRO A 124 -3.22 3.12 14.73
N GLU A 125 -2.34 2.13 14.60
CA GLU A 125 -1.84 1.31 15.71
C GLU A 125 -0.45 1.77 16.21
N SER A 126 -0.07 3.04 15.90
CA SER A 126 1.26 3.61 16.15
C SER A 126 2.41 2.93 15.36
N HIS A 127 3.64 3.35 15.58
CA HIS A 127 4.83 2.79 14.93
C HIS A 127 5.87 2.41 15.98
N PRO A 128 6.55 1.25 15.85
CA PRO A 128 7.42 0.71 16.90
C PRO A 128 8.70 1.50 17.15
N LEU A 129 9.12 2.26 16.14
CA LEU A 129 10.40 2.97 16.13
C LEU A 129 10.24 4.51 16.13
N ILE A 130 8.98 4.99 16.06
CA ILE A 130 8.69 6.42 15.96
C ILE A 130 7.71 6.78 17.08
N GLU A 131 8.05 7.79 17.84
CA GLU A 131 7.20 8.29 18.92
C GLU A 131 5.86 8.82 18.38
N PRO A 132 4.74 8.63 19.11
CA PRO A 132 3.41 9.04 18.67
C PRO A 132 3.31 10.53 18.29
N ALA A 133 3.94 11.43 19.04
CA ALA A 133 3.97 12.85 18.73
C ALA A 133 4.65 13.12 17.37
N THR A 134 5.77 12.48 17.10
CA THR A 134 6.47 12.60 15.81
C THR A 134 5.62 12.07 14.65
N LEU A 135 4.85 11.00 14.88
CA LEU A 135 3.92 10.49 13.86
C LEU A 135 2.79 11.48 13.56
N ALA A 136 2.23 12.10 14.60
CA ALA A 136 1.18 13.10 14.47
C ALA A 136 1.68 14.35 13.71
N ASP A 137 2.81 14.90 14.13
CA ASP A 137 3.46 16.05 13.46
C ASP A 137 3.76 15.74 11.98
N ALA A 138 4.30 14.55 11.70
CA ALA A 138 4.61 14.14 10.33
C ALA A 138 3.34 13.96 9.49
N LEU A 139 2.25 13.51 10.09
CA LEU A 139 0.96 13.39 9.39
C LEU A 139 0.42 14.77 9.04
N GLU A 140 0.35 15.70 10.01
CA GLU A 140 -0.09 17.08 9.79
C GLU A 140 0.71 17.77 8.67
N GLN A 141 2.04 17.62 8.65
CA GLN A 141 2.89 18.20 7.63
C GLN A 141 2.69 17.60 6.23
N LYS A 142 2.21 16.34 6.13
CA LYS A 142 1.98 15.66 4.86
C LYS A 142 0.58 15.92 4.28
N LEU A 143 -0.44 16.08 5.13
CA LEU A 143 -1.84 16.23 4.71
C LEU A 143 -2.06 17.29 3.64
N PRO A 144 -1.43 18.49 3.67
CA PRO A 144 -1.64 19.53 2.64
C PRO A 144 -1.22 19.13 1.22
N TYR A 145 -0.39 18.09 1.10
CA TYR A 145 0.16 17.61 -0.19
C TYR A 145 -0.45 16.30 -0.65
N ALA A 146 -1.32 15.70 0.16
CA ALA A 146 -1.86 14.37 -0.07
C ALA A 146 -3.28 14.42 -0.62
N ASP A 147 -3.62 13.44 -1.45
CA ASP A 147 -4.96 13.22 -1.99
C ASP A 147 -5.67 12.06 -1.27
N TYR A 148 -4.93 11.18 -0.59
CA TYR A 148 -5.45 10.08 0.23
C TYR A 148 -4.44 9.58 1.25
N VAL A 149 -4.93 8.85 2.26
CA VAL A 149 -4.10 8.17 3.27
C VAL A 149 -4.26 6.67 3.14
N THR A 150 -3.14 5.93 3.04
CA THR A 150 -3.15 4.47 3.20
C THR A 150 -2.58 4.11 4.58
N THR A 151 -3.31 3.31 5.35
CA THR A 151 -2.78 2.90 6.65
C THR A 151 -1.69 1.83 6.48
N GLN A 152 -0.77 1.79 7.43
CA GLN A 152 0.10 0.64 7.57
C GLN A 152 -0.75 -0.63 7.75
N LEU A 153 -0.14 -1.81 7.57
CA LEU A 153 -0.77 -3.09 7.87
C LEU A 153 -1.32 -3.10 9.30
N CYS A 154 -2.63 -3.19 9.44
CA CYS A 154 -3.36 -3.12 10.69
C CYS A 154 -4.18 -4.39 10.94
N PHE A 155 -4.48 -4.66 12.21
CA PHE A 155 -5.22 -5.84 12.65
C PHE A 155 -6.35 -5.54 13.64
N GLU A 156 -6.41 -4.33 14.18
CA GLU A 156 -7.38 -3.90 15.18
C GLU A 156 -8.41 -2.96 14.56
N PRO A 157 -9.69 -3.36 14.45
CA PRO A 157 -10.71 -2.52 13.81
C PRO A 157 -10.92 -1.17 14.50
N GLU A 158 -10.94 -1.15 15.84
CA GLU A 158 -11.28 0.05 16.61
C GLU A 158 -10.26 1.20 16.44
N PRO A 159 -8.92 0.98 16.51
CA PRO A 159 -7.95 2.00 16.17
C PRO A 159 -8.06 2.48 14.71
N ILE A 160 -8.33 1.56 13.77
CA ILE A 160 -8.51 1.89 12.35
C ILE A 160 -9.69 2.84 12.16
N LEU A 161 -10.87 2.48 12.69
CA LEU A 161 -12.09 3.29 12.55
C LEU A 161 -11.96 4.64 13.26
N ARG A 162 -11.30 4.68 14.42
CA ARG A 162 -11.02 5.93 15.13
C ARG A 162 -10.12 6.85 14.30
N PHE A 163 -9.06 6.30 13.73
CA PHE A 163 -8.14 7.04 12.85
C PHE A 163 -8.88 7.55 11.61
N ALA A 164 -9.65 6.71 10.91
CA ALA A 164 -10.37 7.08 9.72
C ALA A 164 -11.38 8.23 9.95
N ARG A 165 -12.06 8.26 11.11
CA ARG A 165 -12.97 9.35 11.47
C ARG A 165 -12.28 10.69 11.75
N GLN A 166 -10.97 10.70 11.98
CA GLN A 166 -10.19 11.92 12.26
C GLN A 166 -9.54 12.51 11.01
N ILE A 167 -9.49 11.76 9.92
CA ILE A 167 -8.86 12.16 8.67
C ILE A 167 -9.93 12.65 7.69
N GLU A 168 -9.76 13.86 7.16
CA GLU A 168 -10.68 14.43 6.15
C GLU A 168 -10.46 13.87 4.75
N LEU A 169 -9.27 13.32 4.46
CA LEU A 169 -8.95 12.71 3.18
C LEU A 169 -9.48 11.26 3.11
N PRO A 170 -9.68 10.72 1.90
CA PRO A 170 -9.99 9.31 1.70
C PRO A 170 -9.01 8.39 2.44
N VAL A 171 -9.52 7.46 3.24
CA VAL A 171 -8.70 6.50 3.99
C VAL A 171 -8.82 5.10 3.39
N ILE A 172 -7.68 4.57 2.97
CA ILE A 172 -7.53 3.22 2.44
C ILE A 172 -6.85 2.36 3.50
N VAL A 173 -7.53 1.32 3.97
CA VAL A 173 -7.06 0.51 5.10
C VAL A 173 -6.10 -0.57 4.64
N GLY A 174 -4.90 -0.57 5.21
CA GLY A 174 -3.91 -1.63 5.02
C GLY A 174 -4.32 -2.92 5.70
N MET A 175 -4.54 -3.98 4.92
CA MET A 175 -4.98 -5.30 5.38
C MET A 175 -4.02 -6.41 4.93
N PRO A 176 -3.90 -7.50 5.71
CA PRO A 176 -3.19 -8.67 5.22
C PRO A 176 -3.94 -9.28 4.04
N GLY A 177 -3.20 -9.69 3.00
CA GLY A 177 -3.71 -10.60 1.99
C GLY A 177 -3.76 -12.05 2.48
N ILE A 178 -4.10 -12.97 1.59
CA ILE A 178 -4.09 -14.41 1.87
C ILE A 178 -2.65 -14.94 1.81
N VAL A 179 -1.98 -14.95 2.94
CA VAL A 179 -0.55 -15.25 3.06
C VAL A 179 -0.30 -16.37 4.07
N ASP A 180 0.47 -17.37 3.66
CA ASP A 180 1.01 -18.37 4.59
C ASP A 180 2.00 -17.72 5.57
N PRO A 181 1.83 -17.89 6.89
CA PRO A 181 2.69 -17.30 7.90
C PRO A 181 4.18 -17.63 7.76
N LYS A 182 4.53 -18.83 7.30
CA LYS A 182 5.94 -19.24 7.08
C LYS A 182 6.52 -18.44 5.90
N ARG A 183 5.75 -18.31 4.82
CA ARG A 183 6.15 -17.56 3.64
C ARG A 183 6.28 -16.06 3.93
N LEU A 184 5.40 -15.51 4.77
CA LEU A 184 5.53 -14.15 5.25
C LEU A 184 6.88 -13.91 5.92
N LEU A 185 7.31 -14.85 6.79
CA LEU A 185 8.60 -14.77 7.45
C LEU A 185 9.78 -14.87 6.47
N GLU A 186 9.72 -15.79 5.50
CA GLU A 186 10.76 -15.96 4.48
C GLU A 186 10.92 -14.73 3.58
N ILE A 187 9.80 -14.17 3.11
CA ILE A 187 9.80 -12.98 2.26
C ILE A 187 10.33 -11.78 3.05
N SER A 188 9.91 -11.63 4.29
CA SER A 188 10.34 -10.53 5.14
C SER A 188 11.85 -10.50 5.38
N VAL A 189 12.48 -11.67 5.48
CA VAL A 189 13.95 -11.80 5.55
C VAL A 189 14.59 -11.43 4.21
N LYS A 190 14.02 -11.85 3.08
CA LYS A 190 14.55 -11.58 1.74
C LYS A 190 14.42 -10.12 1.32
N VAL A 191 13.35 -9.45 1.73
CA VAL A 191 13.01 -8.08 1.35
C VAL A 191 13.67 -7.04 2.26
N GLY A 192 14.31 -7.49 3.36
CA GLY A 192 14.97 -6.58 4.30
C GLY A 192 14.00 -5.78 5.18
N VAL A 193 12.71 -6.14 5.22
CA VAL A 193 11.71 -5.54 6.15
C VAL A 193 11.87 -6.05 7.59
N GLY A 194 13.11 -6.38 7.96
CA GLY A 194 13.46 -6.83 9.31
C GLY A 194 12.99 -5.92 10.46
N PRO A 195 12.95 -4.59 10.31
CA PRO A 195 12.36 -3.70 11.32
C PRO A 195 10.85 -3.90 11.48
N SER A 196 10.09 -3.92 10.39
CA SER A 196 8.62 -4.12 10.41
C SER A 196 8.25 -5.50 10.94
N LEU A 197 9.06 -6.52 10.64
CA LEU A 197 8.83 -7.88 11.15
C LEU A 197 9.24 -8.04 12.62
N ARG A 198 10.29 -7.34 13.06
CA ARG A 198 10.64 -7.26 14.49
C ARG A 198 9.52 -6.61 15.28
N TYR A 199 8.79 -5.69 14.67
CA TYR A 199 7.59 -5.10 15.25
C TYR A 199 6.47 -6.11 15.42
N LEU A 200 6.09 -6.83 14.37
CA LEU A 200 5.10 -7.90 14.44
C LEU A 200 5.48 -8.97 15.48
N ARG A 201 6.78 -9.27 15.62
CA ARG A 201 7.28 -10.22 16.66
C ARG A 201 7.21 -9.65 18.09
N LYS A 202 7.48 -8.34 18.29
CA LYS A 202 7.58 -7.71 19.62
C LYS A 202 6.21 -7.41 20.24
N GLN A 203 5.18 -7.16 19.43
CA GLN A 203 3.83 -6.74 19.86
C GLN A 203 2.87 -7.90 20.19
N ARG A 204 3.30 -9.14 20.51
CA ARG A 204 2.38 -10.29 20.60
C ARG A 204 1.56 -10.51 19.29
N GLY A 205 1.76 -9.66 18.29
CA GLY A 205 1.04 -9.64 17.02
C GLY A 205 1.27 -10.91 16.20
N LEU A 206 2.48 -11.51 16.23
CA LEU A 206 2.73 -12.73 15.46
C LEU A 206 1.91 -13.91 15.97
N ARG A 207 1.78 -14.08 17.30
CA ARG A 207 0.88 -15.11 17.86
C ARG A 207 -0.58 -14.84 17.54
N ARG A 208 -0.95 -13.56 17.44
CA ARG A 208 -2.28 -13.12 17.06
C ARG A 208 -2.47 -13.24 15.55
N PHE A 209 -1.48 -12.86 14.74
CA PHE A 209 -1.43 -13.10 13.31
C PHE A 209 -1.51 -14.61 12.97
N PHE A 210 -0.78 -15.48 13.66
CA PHE A 210 -0.87 -16.94 13.47
C PHE A 210 -2.20 -17.54 13.97
N ARG A 211 -2.84 -16.92 14.95
CA ARG A 211 -4.18 -17.29 15.41
C ARG A 211 -5.27 -16.76 14.47
N LEU A 212 -4.92 -15.77 13.67
CA LEU A 212 -5.72 -14.96 12.79
C LEU A 212 -5.45 -15.27 11.28
N SER A 213 -5.04 -16.50 10.92
CA SER A 213 -5.13 -16.97 9.53
C SER A 213 -6.61 -17.08 9.05
N GLY A 214 -7.57 -16.91 9.99
CA GLY A 214 -8.92 -16.43 9.72
C GLY A 214 -9.10 -14.91 9.86
N SER A 215 -8.05 -14.09 9.93
CA SER A 215 -8.13 -12.69 10.33
C SER A 215 -8.40 -11.72 9.20
N ALA A 216 -7.97 -12.03 7.98
CA ALA A 216 -8.35 -11.24 6.82
C ALA A 216 -9.88 -11.24 6.68
N ASP A 217 -10.52 -12.42 6.84
CA ASP A 217 -11.95 -12.56 6.85
C ASP A 217 -12.62 -11.74 7.96
N ALA A 218 -12.22 -11.97 9.20
CA ALA A 218 -12.82 -11.33 10.36
C ALA A 218 -12.63 -9.80 10.34
N LEU A 219 -11.45 -9.33 9.92
CA LEU A 219 -11.17 -7.92 9.81
C LEU A 219 -11.98 -7.27 8.68
N TYR A 220 -12.05 -7.93 7.52
CA TYR A 220 -12.86 -7.48 6.39
C TYR A 220 -14.35 -7.39 6.76
N ASP A 221 -14.90 -8.44 7.38
CA ASP A 221 -16.31 -8.50 7.76
C ASP A 221 -16.71 -7.40 8.76
N VAL A 222 -15.77 -6.96 9.61
CA VAL A 222 -15.99 -5.84 10.54
C VAL A 222 -15.82 -4.49 9.85
N LEU A 223 -14.86 -4.33 8.96
CA LEU A 223 -14.52 -3.02 8.36
C LEU A 223 -15.34 -2.68 7.12
N ALA A 224 -15.66 -3.66 6.27
CA ALA A 224 -16.36 -3.43 5.00
C ALA A 224 -17.73 -2.71 5.13
N PRO A 225 -18.50 -2.89 6.23
CA PRO A 225 -19.73 -2.11 6.44
C PRO A 225 -19.51 -0.61 6.66
N HIS A 226 -18.30 -0.16 7.00
CA HIS A 226 -17.99 1.24 7.32
C HIS A 226 -17.53 2.07 6.12
N ALA A 227 -18.24 1.92 4.98
CA ALA A 227 -17.93 2.68 3.76
C ALA A 227 -18.15 4.20 3.90
N GLU A 228 -18.74 4.67 4.98
CA GLU A 228 -18.87 6.09 5.32
C GLU A 228 -17.57 6.73 5.84
N VAL A 229 -16.62 5.92 6.29
CA VAL A 229 -15.31 6.39 6.80
C VAL A 229 -14.11 5.68 6.18
N ILE A 230 -14.33 4.59 5.45
CA ILE A 230 -13.30 3.81 4.78
C ILE A 230 -13.56 3.82 3.26
N ASP A 231 -12.65 4.39 2.49
CA ASP A 231 -12.77 4.48 1.03
C ASP A 231 -12.33 3.19 0.32
N GLY A 232 -11.53 2.36 0.97
CA GLY A 232 -11.07 1.12 0.38
C GLY A 232 -10.09 0.33 1.23
N PHE A 233 -9.60 -0.76 0.61
CA PHE A 233 -8.63 -1.65 1.20
C PHE A 233 -7.35 -1.72 0.38
N HIS A 234 -6.20 -1.74 1.06
CA HIS A 234 -4.89 -1.99 0.50
C HIS A 234 -4.38 -3.33 1.02
N TYR A 235 -4.31 -4.33 0.14
CA TYR A 235 -3.93 -5.68 0.51
C TYR A 235 -2.43 -5.90 0.35
N PHE A 236 -1.75 -6.19 1.44
CA PHE A 236 -0.36 -6.65 1.46
C PHE A 236 -0.31 -8.11 1.00
N THR A 237 -0.13 -8.34 -0.30
CA THR A 237 -0.25 -9.69 -0.90
C THR A 237 1.00 -10.54 -0.75
N PHE A 238 2.17 -9.92 -0.56
CA PHE A 238 3.48 -10.59 -0.57
C PHE A 238 3.66 -11.51 -1.79
N ASN A 239 3.23 -11.03 -2.96
CA ASN A 239 3.21 -11.75 -4.22
C ASN A 239 2.33 -13.02 -4.22
N ARG A 240 1.29 -13.07 -3.38
CA ARG A 240 0.14 -13.97 -3.52
C ARG A 240 -1.07 -13.18 -4.05
N LEU A 241 -0.84 -12.53 -5.17
CA LEU A 241 -1.81 -11.61 -5.77
C LEU A 241 -3.10 -12.32 -6.17
N LEU A 242 -3.02 -13.42 -6.92
CA LEU A 242 -4.19 -14.17 -7.39
C LEU A 242 -5.02 -14.73 -6.23
N ASP A 243 -4.38 -15.28 -5.20
CA ASP A 243 -5.10 -15.83 -4.05
C ASP A 243 -5.87 -14.73 -3.31
N THR A 244 -5.20 -13.57 -3.12
CA THR A 244 -5.80 -12.43 -2.41
C THR A 244 -6.92 -11.80 -3.23
N TRP A 245 -6.73 -11.64 -4.56
CA TRP A 245 -7.75 -11.09 -5.45
C TRP A 245 -8.98 -11.99 -5.55
N ASN A 246 -8.81 -13.30 -5.71
CA ASN A 246 -9.91 -14.27 -5.73
C ASN A 246 -10.70 -14.25 -4.42
N TRP A 247 -9.99 -14.28 -3.29
CA TRP A 247 -10.63 -14.21 -1.98
C TRP A 247 -11.44 -12.92 -1.80
N GLU A 248 -10.87 -11.76 -2.14
CA GLU A 248 -11.55 -10.47 -1.99
C GLU A 248 -12.78 -10.39 -2.90
N ARG A 249 -12.67 -10.84 -4.14
CA ARG A 249 -13.79 -10.91 -5.08
C ARG A 249 -14.94 -11.77 -4.53
N ASP A 250 -14.62 -12.94 -3.98
CA ASP A 250 -15.60 -13.86 -3.43
C ASP A 250 -16.27 -13.26 -2.16
N LYS A 251 -15.52 -12.57 -1.31
CA LYS A 251 -16.04 -11.81 -0.17
C LYS A 251 -17.01 -10.71 -0.60
N ARG A 252 -16.64 -9.89 -1.57
CA ARG A 252 -17.50 -8.81 -2.09
C ARG A 252 -18.78 -9.34 -2.67
N THR A 253 -18.70 -10.45 -3.42
CA THR A 253 -19.88 -11.11 -4.01
C THR A 253 -20.81 -11.67 -2.93
N SER A 254 -20.25 -12.23 -1.85
CA SER A 254 -21.06 -12.78 -0.75
C SER A 254 -21.79 -11.70 0.06
N MET A 255 -21.22 -10.49 0.16
CA MET A 255 -21.79 -9.35 0.90
C MET A 255 -22.71 -8.47 0.03
N ALA A 256 -22.77 -8.69 -1.28
CA ALA A 256 -23.67 -7.94 -2.15
C ALA A 256 -25.14 -8.29 -1.85
N PRO A 257 -26.05 -7.29 -1.79
CA PRO A 257 -27.49 -7.55 -1.64
C PRO A 257 -27.99 -8.51 -2.72
N GLU A 258 -28.94 -9.38 -2.38
CA GLU A 258 -29.48 -10.41 -3.30
C GLU A 258 -29.97 -9.85 -4.64
N ALA A 259 -30.42 -8.59 -4.69
CA ALA A 259 -30.85 -7.93 -5.93
C ALA A 259 -29.73 -7.72 -6.98
N GLN A 260 -28.46 -7.89 -6.64
CA GLN A 260 -27.31 -7.78 -7.57
C GLN A 260 -26.76 -9.15 -8.02
N LYS A 261 -27.28 -10.25 -7.50
CA LYS A 261 -26.78 -11.60 -7.82
C LYS A 261 -27.36 -12.18 -9.13
N GLU A 262 -28.39 -11.54 -9.73
CA GLU A 262 -29.09 -12.06 -10.91
C GLU A 262 -28.58 -11.56 -12.27
N VAL A 263 -27.51 -10.76 -12.34
CA VAL A 263 -26.97 -10.25 -13.60
C VAL A 263 -25.55 -10.78 -13.83
N THR A 264 -25.46 -12.09 -14.07
CA THR A 264 -24.32 -12.66 -14.79
C THR A 264 -24.86 -13.21 -16.11
N PRO A 265 -24.59 -12.59 -17.27
CA PRO A 265 -24.93 -13.23 -18.56
C PRO A 265 -24.06 -14.48 -18.74
N THR A 266 -24.69 -15.58 -19.03
CA THR A 266 -24.09 -16.83 -19.54
C THR A 266 -23.26 -16.58 -20.80
#